data_d04c425c122d211cd21f7985dff5f0a4
#
_entry.id   d04c425c122d211cd21f7985dff5f0a4
#
_cell.length_a   1.000
_cell.length_b   1.000
_cell.length_c   1.000
_cell.angle_alpha   90.00
_cell.angle_beta   90.00
_cell.angle_gamma   90.00
#
_symmetry.space_group_name_H-M   'P 1'
#
loop_
_entity.id
_entity.type
_entity.pdbx_description
1 polymer ?
#
loop_
_entity_poly.entity_id
_entity_poly.type
_entity_poly.pdbx_seq_one_letter_code
_entity_poly.pdbx_strand_id
1 'polypeptide(L)'
;MIVDDSWLFVEAARDRLEREGLRVVGVAATSAEALRRAEELRPEVVLVDIMLGGESGFELARRLAAQHEDGGPAVILISTYSAADFAGPIAGSPAAGFLPKQELSADAIRRIAGGRGPAGPPGAPAR
;
A
#
# COMPACT_ATOMS: atom_id res chain seq x y z
N MET A 1 1.05 -3.09 6.22
CA MET A 1 2.49 -3.30 5.99
C MET A 1 3.04 -2.16 5.15
N ILE A 2 4.28 -1.75 5.42
CA ILE A 2 4.92 -0.66 4.68
C ILE A 2 6.13 -1.21 3.93
N VAL A 3 6.22 -0.94 2.63
CA VAL A 3 7.32 -1.40 1.78
C VAL A 3 8.05 -0.18 1.22
N ASP A 4 9.25 0.08 1.71
CA ASP A 4 10.02 1.25 1.33
C ASP A 4 11.46 1.02 1.77
N ASP A 5 12.43 1.37 0.94
CA ASP A 5 13.84 1.16 1.27
C ASP A 5 14.42 2.29 2.12
N SER A 6 13.66 3.35 2.37
CA SER A 6 14.08 4.43 3.25
C SER A 6 13.58 4.14 4.65
N TRP A 7 14.47 3.61 5.50
CA TRP A 7 14.05 3.24 6.86
C TRP A 7 13.67 4.47 7.70
N LEU A 8 14.23 5.64 7.37
CA LEU A 8 13.82 6.88 8.06
C LEU A 8 12.35 7.20 7.79
N PHE A 9 11.93 7.05 6.53
CA PHE A 9 10.53 7.24 6.20
C PHE A 9 9.66 6.19 6.88
N VAL A 10 10.09 4.94 6.85
CA VAL A 10 9.33 3.84 7.45
C VAL A 10 9.11 4.07 8.94
N GLU A 11 10.16 4.48 9.65
CA GLU A 11 10.06 4.75 11.08
C GLU A 11 9.07 5.86 11.37
N ALA A 12 9.16 6.97 10.63
CA ALA A 12 8.27 8.10 10.83
C ALA A 12 6.82 7.75 10.48
N ALA A 13 6.63 7.04 9.37
CA ALA A 13 5.31 6.63 8.92
C ALA A 13 4.66 5.67 9.92
N ARG A 14 5.42 4.68 10.39
CA ARG A 14 4.94 3.70 11.35
C ARG A 14 4.49 4.40 12.64
N ASP A 15 5.33 5.28 13.16
CA ASP A 15 5.01 6.01 14.38
C ASP A 15 3.73 6.83 14.21
N ARG A 16 3.63 7.56 13.11
CA ARG A 16 2.45 8.38 12.85
C ARG A 16 1.19 7.55 12.73
N LEU A 17 1.25 6.49 11.92
CA LEU A 17 0.06 5.67 11.67
C LEU A 17 -0.41 4.97 12.94
N GLU A 18 0.52 4.50 13.77
CA GLU A 18 0.14 3.85 15.02
C GLU A 18 -0.48 4.83 15.99
N ARG A 19 0.02 6.05 16.04
CA ARG A 19 -0.60 7.10 16.85
C ARG A 19 -2.00 7.45 16.36
N GLU A 20 -2.25 7.25 15.06
CA GLU A 20 -3.57 7.52 14.47
C GLU A 20 -4.49 6.31 14.50
N GLY A 21 -4.07 5.24 15.15
CA GLY A 21 -4.93 4.08 15.36
C GLY A 21 -4.79 2.95 14.36
N LEU A 22 -3.84 3.03 13.43
CA LEU A 22 -3.56 1.94 12.50
C LEU A 22 -2.41 1.09 12.98
N ARG A 23 -2.62 -0.22 12.95
CA ARG A 23 -1.57 -1.15 13.36
C ARG A 23 -0.68 -1.48 12.15
N VAL A 24 0.61 -1.23 12.30
CA VAL A 24 1.58 -1.57 11.26
C VAL A 24 2.12 -2.96 11.59
N VAL A 25 1.66 -3.97 10.84
CA VAL A 25 1.98 -5.37 11.15
C VAL A 25 3.35 -5.80 10.66
N GLY A 26 3.97 -5.02 9.78
CA GLY A 26 5.31 -5.36 9.31
C GLY A 26 5.84 -4.33 8.35
N VAL A 27 7.15 -4.43 8.07
CA VAL A 27 7.83 -3.54 7.13
C VAL A 27 8.74 -4.39 6.25
N ALA A 28 9.03 -3.90 5.05
CA ALA A 28 9.93 -4.57 4.13
C ALA A 28 10.68 -3.53 3.31
N ALA A 29 11.91 -3.82 2.95
CA ALA A 29 12.75 -2.90 2.19
C ALA A 29 12.93 -3.34 0.74
N THR A 30 12.58 -4.57 0.40
CA THR A 30 12.73 -5.11 -0.96
C THR A 30 11.47 -5.83 -1.37
N SER A 31 11.33 -6.06 -2.69
CA SER A 31 10.20 -6.81 -3.21
C SER A 31 10.16 -8.24 -2.68
N ALA A 32 11.31 -8.91 -2.63
CA ALA A 32 11.36 -10.29 -2.15
C ALA A 32 10.90 -10.39 -0.69
N GLU A 33 11.38 -9.47 0.14
CA GLU A 33 10.98 -9.45 1.55
C GLU A 33 9.50 -9.14 1.69
N ALA A 34 9.00 -8.19 0.88
CA ALA A 34 7.60 -7.81 0.92
C ALA A 34 6.69 -8.99 0.58
N LEU A 35 7.04 -9.74 -0.46
CA LEU A 35 6.23 -10.89 -0.87
C LEU A 35 6.21 -11.97 0.21
N ARG A 36 7.38 -12.24 0.80
CA ARG A 36 7.46 -13.24 1.86
C ARG A 36 6.65 -12.83 3.08
N ARG A 37 6.80 -11.57 3.51
CA ARG A 37 6.07 -11.08 4.69
C ARG A 37 4.58 -10.98 4.45
N ALA A 38 4.16 -10.61 3.24
CA ALA A 38 2.75 -10.56 2.92
C ALA A 38 2.11 -11.95 3.01
N GLU A 39 2.84 -12.99 2.58
CA GLU A 39 2.37 -14.35 2.68
C GLU A 39 2.21 -14.77 4.14
N GLU A 40 3.16 -14.39 4.98
CA GLU A 40 3.15 -14.75 6.41
C GLU A 40 2.13 -13.97 7.21
N LEU A 41 2.07 -12.67 6.99
CA LEU A 41 1.30 -11.76 7.83
C LEU A 41 -0.11 -11.49 7.33
N ARG A 42 -0.36 -11.74 6.05
CA ARG A 42 -1.67 -11.50 5.44
C ARG A 42 -2.21 -10.10 5.76
N PRO A 43 -1.45 -9.04 5.45
CA PRO A 43 -1.91 -7.69 5.76
C PRO A 43 -3.12 -7.33 4.92
N GLU A 44 -4.01 -6.50 5.46
CA GLU A 44 -5.15 -6.01 4.70
C GLU A 44 -4.75 -4.94 3.71
N VAL A 45 -3.74 -4.15 4.06
CA VAL A 45 -3.26 -3.02 3.26
C VAL A 45 -1.74 -3.05 3.21
N VAL A 46 -1.19 -2.81 2.03
CA VAL A 46 0.26 -2.69 1.85
C VAL A 46 0.55 -1.36 1.18
N LEU A 47 1.36 -0.54 1.83
CA LEU A 47 1.87 0.69 1.23
C LEU A 47 3.15 0.34 0.49
N VAL A 48 3.23 0.66 -0.79
CA VAL A 48 4.36 0.29 -1.64
C VAL A 48 4.95 1.53 -2.29
N ASP A 49 6.22 1.82 -1.99
CA ASP A 49 6.93 2.89 -2.68
C ASP A 49 7.07 2.52 -4.16
N ILE A 50 6.74 3.47 -5.03
CA ILE A 50 6.87 3.27 -6.48
C ILE A 50 8.30 2.93 -6.85
N MET A 51 9.28 3.52 -6.15
CA MET A 51 10.70 3.31 -6.44
C MET A 51 11.39 2.65 -5.24
N LEU A 52 11.60 1.35 -5.33
CA LEU A 52 12.23 0.57 -4.28
C LEU A 52 13.69 0.30 -4.64
N GLY A 53 14.52 1.33 -4.45
CA GLY A 53 15.91 1.21 -4.87
C GLY A 53 15.97 0.92 -6.36
N GLY A 54 16.46 -0.23 -6.75
CA GLY A 54 16.49 -0.63 -8.15
C GLY A 54 15.27 -1.38 -8.64
N GLU A 55 14.22 -1.49 -7.80
CA GLU A 55 13.05 -2.29 -8.12
C GLU A 55 11.82 -1.41 -8.32
N SER A 56 10.86 -1.92 -9.10
CA SER A 56 9.62 -1.20 -9.38
C SER A 56 8.51 -1.57 -8.41
N GLY A 57 7.93 -0.56 -7.76
CA GLY A 57 6.76 -0.76 -6.91
C GLY A 57 5.54 -1.19 -7.70
N PHE A 58 5.45 -0.79 -8.98
CA PHE A 58 4.35 -1.25 -9.84
C PHE A 58 4.40 -2.76 -10.07
N GLU A 59 5.60 -3.28 -10.28
CA GLU A 59 5.79 -4.71 -10.46
C GLU A 59 5.44 -5.47 -9.18
N LEU A 60 5.87 -4.94 -8.04
CA LEU A 60 5.53 -5.54 -6.75
C LEU A 60 4.01 -5.54 -6.52
N ALA A 61 3.33 -4.46 -6.89
CA ALA A 61 1.87 -4.40 -6.76
C ALA A 61 1.21 -5.54 -7.54
N ARG A 62 1.67 -5.80 -8.76
CA ARG A 62 1.14 -6.90 -9.57
C ARG A 62 1.37 -8.24 -8.91
N ARG A 63 2.56 -8.45 -8.34
CA ARG A 63 2.88 -9.72 -7.68
C ARG A 63 2.08 -9.92 -6.40
N LEU A 64 1.89 -8.85 -5.63
CA LEU A 64 1.08 -8.95 -4.42
C LEU A 64 -0.37 -9.31 -4.75
N ALA A 65 -0.91 -8.70 -5.81
CA ALA A 65 -2.28 -9.01 -6.23
C ALA A 65 -2.40 -10.46 -6.70
N ALA A 66 -1.33 -11.01 -7.28
CA ALA A 66 -1.34 -12.37 -7.82
C ALA A 66 -1.10 -13.44 -6.77
N GLN A 67 -0.68 -13.09 -5.56
CA GLN A 67 -0.39 -14.09 -4.52
C GLN A 67 -1.61 -14.88 -4.08
N HIS A 68 -2.78 -14.28 -4.17
CA HIS A 68 -4.02 -14.92 -3.70
C HIS A 68 -5.09 -14.83 -4.77
N GLU A 69 -5.92 -15.86 -4.86
CA GLU A 69 -6.99 -15.90 -5.85
C GLU A 69 -8.01 -14.79 -5.65
N ASP A 70 -8.17 -14.32 -4.42
CA ASP A 70 -9.10 -13.25 -4.10
C ASP A 70 -8.53 -11.85 -4.32
N GLY A 71 -7.34 -11.75 -4.94
CA GLY A 71 -6.74 -10.48 -5.28
C GLY A 71 -5.73 -9.95 -4.28
N GLY A 72 -5.56 -10.62 -3.14
CA GLY A 72 -4.60 -10.24 -2.13
C GLY A 72 -4.94 -8.94 -1.39
N PRO A 73 -3.95 -8.28 -0.81
CA PRO A 73 -4.17 -7.06 -0.02
C PRO A 73 -4.51 -5.87 -0.89
N ALA A 74 -5.09 -4.84 -0.30
CA ALA A 74 -5.25 -3.57 -0.97
C ALA A 74 -3.88 -2.90 -1.03
N VAL A 75 -3.38 -2.63 -2.23
CA VAL A 75 -2.08 -2.00 -2.42
C VAL A 75 -2.28 -0.52 -2.65
N ILE A 76 -1.60 0.30 -1.85
CA ILE A 76 -1.60 1.75 -2.03
C ILE A 76 -0.18 2.14 -2.41
N LEU A 77 -0.02 2.71 -3.59
CA LEU A 77 1.29 3.18 -4.05
C LEU A 77 1.60 4.51 -3.39
N ILE A 78 2.83 4.68 -2.95
CA ILE A 78 3.28 5.93 -2.33
C ILE A 78 4.53 6.43 -3.03
N SER A 79 4.73 7.74 -3.02
CA SER A 79 5.89 8.35 -3.67
C SER A 79 6.11 9.77 -3.16
N THR A 80 7.35 10.25 -3.27
CA THR A 80 7.64 11.66 -3.06
C THR A 80 7.24 12.49 -4.28
N TYR A 81 7.00 11.83 -5.43
CA TYR A 81 6.57 12.49 -6.66
C TYR A 81 5.05 12.56 -6.71
N SER A 82 4.51 13.42 -7.57
CA SER A 82 3.07 13.56 -7.67
C SER A 82 2.45 12.44 -8.51
N ALA A 83 1.15 12.23 -8.32
CA ALA A 83 0.41 11.24 -9.11
C ALA A 83 0.47 11.56 -10.60
N ALA A 84 0.53 12.84 -10.96
CA ALA A 84 0.57 13.25 -12.37
C ALA A 84 1.78 12.68 -13.10
N ASP A 85 2.89 12.51 -12.40
CA ASP A 85 4.12 11.98 -13.00
C ASP A 85 4.01 10.50 -13.39
N PHE A 86 3.03 9.79 -12.80
CA PHE A 86 2.90 8.35 -12.99
C PHE A 86 1.47 7.94 -13.33
N ALA A 87 0.67 8.86 -13.89
CA ALA A 87 -0.76 8.62 -14.11
C ALA A 87 -1.04 7.34 -14.90
N GLY A 88 -0.31 7.11 -16.00
CA GLY A 88 -0.49 5.91 -16.80
C GLY A 88 -0.17 4.62 -16.04
N PRO A 89 1.04 4.52 -15.48
CA PRO A 89 1.39 3.32 -14.69
C PRO A 89 0.47 3.07 -13.50
N ILE A 90 0.02 4.12 -12.82
CA ILE A 90 -0.92 3.96 -11.71
C ILE A 90 -2.23 3.38 -12.20
N ALA A 91 -2.78 3.94 -13.28
CA ALA A 91 -4.06 3.49 -13.83
C ALA A 91 -3.98 2.05 -14.34
N GLY A 92 -2.81 1.64 -14.85
CA GLY A 92 -2.62 0.29 -15.36
C GLY A 92 -2.25 -0.74 -14.32
N SER A 93 -2.13 -0.35 -13.05
CA SER A 93 -1.75 -1.26 -11.97
C SER A 93 -2.98 -1.76 -11.23
N PRO A 94 -2.86 -2.88 -10.49
CA PRO A 94 -3.96 -3.38 -9.67
C PRO A 94 -4.06 -2.65 -8.33
N ALA A 95 -3.33 -1.55 -8.14
CA ALA A 95 -3.36 -0.82 -6.88
C ALA A 95 -4.72 -0.21 -6.61
N ALA A 96 -5.10 -0.15 -5.35
CA ALA A 96 -6.34 0.48 -4.92
C ALA A 96 -6.27 1.99 -5.02
N GLY A 97 -5.05 2.56 -4.95
CA GLY A 97 -4.88 4.00 -5.04
C GLY A 97 -3.43 4.43 -4.89
N PHE A 98 -3.25 5.72 -4.83
CA PHE A 98 -1.94 6.34 -4.74
C PHE A 98 -1.98 7.49 -3.71
N LEU A 99 -0.90 7.64 -2.95
CA LEU A 99 -0.75 8.75 -2.00
C LEU A 99 0.65 9.35 -2.13
N PRO A 100 0.78 10.66 -2.25
CA PRO A 100 2.08 11.29 -2.03
C PRO A 100 2.50 11.02 -0.59
N LYS A 101 3.78 10.79 -0.36
CA LYS A 101 4.25 10.46 0.98
C LYS A 101 3.90 11.54 2.02
N GLN A 102 3.90 12.81 1.61
CA GLN A 102 3.58 13.90 2.51
C GLN A 102 2.09 13.96 2.87
N GLU A 103 1.24 13.23 2.17
CA GLU A 103 -0.18 13.19 2.47
C GLU A 103 -0.60 11.91 3.19
N LEU A 104 0.37 11.11 3.57
CA LEU A 104 0.09 9.84 4.23
C LEU A 104 -0.55 10.06 5.61
N SER A 105 -1.69 9.43 5.82
CA SER A 105 -2.39 9.46 7.10
C SER A 105 -3.27 8.23 7.21
N ALA A 106 -3.68 7.89 8.42
CA ALA A 106 -4.60 6.78 8.62
C ALA A 106 -5.92 7.00 7.90
N ASP A 107 -6.44 8.23 7.93
CA ASP A 107 -7.70 8.54 7.26
C ASP A 107 -7.59 8.38 5.74
N ALA A 108 -6.47 8.84 5.15
CA ALA A 108 -6.26 8.70 3.71
C ALA A 108 -6.20 7.23 3.32
N ILE A 109 -5.49 6.42 4.12
CA ILE A 109 -5.40 4.99 3.88
C ILE A 109 -6.77 4.33 3.96
N ARG A 110 -7.54 4.66 4.98
CA ARG A 110 -8.86 4.08 5.17
C ARG A 110 -9.81 4.43 4.04
N ARG A 111 -9.74 5.67 3.54
CA ARG A 111 -10.59 6.08 2.41
C ARG A 111 -10.29 5.26 1.17
N ILE A 112 -9.01 5.06 0.86
CA ILE A 112 -8.62 4.31 -0.34
C ILE A 112 -8.92 2.83 -0.16
N ALA A 113 -8.53 2.23 0.94
CA ALA A 113 -8.74 0.81 1.19
C ALA A 113 -10.21 0.47 1.37
N GLY A 114 -10.96 1.35 2.04
CA GLY A 114 -12.39 1.14 2.25
C GLY A 114 -13.20 1.19 0.97
N GLY A 115 -12.77 2.02 0.01
CA GLY A 115 -13.44 2.11 -1.28
C GLY A 115 -13.27 0.87 -2.14
N ARG A 116 -12.35 0.00 -1.77
CA ARG A 116 -12.11 -1.25 -2.49
C ARG A 116 -13.04 -2.38 -2.06
N GLY A 117 -13.68 -2.23 -0.92
CA GLY A 117 -14.47 -3.30 -0.31
C GLY A 117 -15.55 -3.87 -1.24
N PRO A 118 -16.04 -5.02 -0.91
CA PRO A 118 -17.07 -5.67 -1.71
C PRO A 118 -18.32 -4.81 -1.77
N ALA A 119 -18.25 -4.69 -1.63
CA ALA A 119 -18.83 -4.12 -1.30
C ALA A 119 -19.41 -3.90 -0.55
N GLY A 120 -19.22 -3.70 -0.23
CA GLY A 120 -19.56 -3.47 0.29
C GLY A 120 -19.95 -2.84 0.53
N PRO A 121 -20.41 -2.78 0.66
CA PRO A 121 -20.78 -2.24 0.90
C PRO A 121 -21.00 -1.74 1.24
N PRO A 122 -21.40 -1.66 1.27
CA PRO A 122 -21.58 -1.17 1.73
C PRO A 122 -21.67 -0.83 2.10
N GLY A 123 -22.15 -0.76 2.13
CA GLY A 123 -22.31 -0.54 2.64
C GLY A 123 -22.16 -0.23 2.71
N ALA A 124 -22.62 -0.37 2.51
CA ALA A 124 -22.54 -0.24 2.72
C ALA A 124 -22.37 0.11 2.82
N PRO A 125 -22.80 0.26 2.87
CA PRO A 125 -22.72 0.58 3.16
C PRO A 125 -22.40 0.82 3.45
N ALA A 126 -22.85 0.77 3.37
CA ALA A 126 -22.55 0.91 3.68
C ALA A 126 -22.26 1.22 3.87
N ARG A 127 -22.77 1.31 3.80
CA ARG A 127 -22.75 1.46 4.11
C ARG A 127 -22.42 1.85 4.53
#